data_666ca45225a803017fd13acfee9d9b3e
#
_entry.id   666ca45225a803017fd13acfee9d9b3e
#
_cell.length_a   1.000
_cell.length_b   1.000
_cell.length_c   1.000
_cell.angle_alpha   90.00
_cell.angle_beta   90.00
_cell.angle_gamma   90.00
#
_symmetry.space_group_name_H-M   'P 1'
#
loop_
_entity.id
_entity.type
_entity.pdbx_description
1 polymer ?
#
loop_
_entity_poly.entity_id
_entity_poly.type
_entity_poly.pdbx_seq_one_letter_code
_entity_poly.pdbx_strand_id
1 'polypeptide(L)'
;MKNVIMSSIVNKNNKDAGPKAKNDIEKILVAEGFQPLNLELSRNKFKKLLYALVGLNKVFKGKEIDNLVFQYPIYSIFLTQRFIHAIRKYTHAKIYFIIHDIESLRAYKGNQNYQKKELAIFNSTDGMIVHNEAMHRWLTEQGVTVPMEELGIFDYLNPIPEQNQPSYDYSVCFAGNLKSAGFLQKLKLKQGRLDVFGPNQADEYPVNVNYQGLYPADQLPKYLKNSFGLVWNGDLLTKCDGDFGEYMQYNMPHKTSLYLSSGIPVIVWKKAAAAKFIEDNQVGIAVDDLNDLEQLLTKIDHQQYEIFKQNSLEISKLLRNGSFVKKAIHNLMQQTAD
;
A
#
# COMPACT_ATOMS: atom_id res chain seq x y z
N MET A 1 -6.39 -3.21 28.59
CA MET A 1 -6.19 -2.13 27.62
C MET A 1 -7.29 -2.15 26.57
N LYS A 2 -7.95 -1.03 26.31
CA LYS A 2 -8.96 -0.93 25.24
C LYS A 2 -8.31 -0.34 23.99
N ASN A 3 -7.84 -1.20 23.11
CA ASN A 3 -7.25 -0.84 21.82
C ASN A 3 -8.34 -0.71 20.77
N VAL A 4 -8.31 0.35 19.98
CA VAL A 4 -9.31 0.64 18.93
C VAL A 4 -8.60 0.81 17.60
N ILE A 5 -9.10 0.18 16.54
CA ILE A 5 -8.71 0.47 15.14
C ILE A 5 -9.80 1.27 14.46
N MET A 6 -9.42 2.41 13.89
CA MET A 6 -10.36 3.30 13.21
C MET A 6 -10.13 3.26 11.71
N SER A 7 -11.18 2.87 11.00
CA SER A 7 -11.22 2.84 9.53
C SER A 7 -12.32 3.76 9.00
N SER A 8 -12.04 4.44 7.90
CA SER A 8 -13.05 5.25 7.20
C SER A 8 -13.64 4.44 6.06
N ILE A 9 -14.93 4.13 6.14
CA ILE A 9 -15.67 3.49 5.06
C ILE A 9 -16.29 4.60 4.19
N VAL A 10 -15.70 4.87 3.02
CA VAL A 10 -16.25 5.86 2.08
C VAL A 10 -17.18 5.22 1.05
N ASN A 11 -17.07 3.92 0.79
CA ASN A 11 -17.91 3.21 -0.17
C ASN A 11 -17.80 1.69 -0.03
N LYS A 12 -18.92 1.01 0.24
CA LYS A 12 -18.98 -0.47 0.31
C LYS A 12 -18.82 -1.16 -1.06
N ASN A 13 -18.95 -0.42 -2.17
CA ASN A 13 -18.95 -0.97 -3.54
C ASN A 13 -17.72 -0.60 -4.37
N ASN A 14 -16.64 -0.11 -3.74
CA ASN A 14 -15.44 0.26 -4.47
C ASN A 14 -14.59 -0.99 -4.80
N LYS A 15 -14.30 -1.19 -6.09
CA LYS A 15 -13.47 -2.30 -6.60
C LYS A 15 -11.97 -1.95 -6.62
N ASP A 16 -11.57 -0.78 -6.10
CA ASP A 16 -10.18 -0.34 -6.08
C ASP A 16 -9.36 -1.03 -4.99
N ALA A 17 -8.06 -1.11 -5.18
CA ALA A 17 -7.12 -1.76 -4.24
C ALA A 17 -6.98 -1.03 -2.89
N GLY A 18 -7.28 0.27 -2.83
CA GLY A 18 -7.17 1.08 -1.61
C GLY A 18 -8.03 0.58 -0.43
N PRO A 19 -9.30 0.20 -0.65
CA PRO A 19 -10.11 -0.40 0.41
C PRO A 19 -9.56 -1.73 0.91
N LYS A 20 -8.91 -2.54 0.05
CA LYS A 20 -8.35 -3.85 0.42
C LYS A 20 -7.28 -3.71 1.49
N ALA A 21 -6.30 -2.82 1.32
CA ALA A 21 -5.23 -2.62 2.29
C ALA A 21 -5.78 -2.23 3.68
N LYS A 22 -6.71 -1.27 3.73
CA LYS A 22 -7.33 -0.84 4.99
C LYS A 22 -8.17 -1.94 5.65
N ASN A 23 -8.92 -2.69 4.85
CA ASN A 23 -9.75 -3.78 5.36
C ASN A 23 -8.90 -4.94 5.90
N ASP A 24 -7.78 -5.25 5.25
CA ASP A 24 -6.89 -6.31 5.72
C ASP A 24 -6.23 -5.92 7.05
N ILE A 25 -5.71 -4.70 7.18
CA ILE A 25 -5.16 -4.19 8.44
C ILE A 25 -6.22 -4.21 9.55
N GLU A 26 -7.45 -3.77 9.26
CA GLU A 26 -8.54 -3.83 10.23
C GLU A 26 -8.80 -5.27 10.70
N LYS A 27 -8.94 -6.21 9.77
CA LYS A 27 -9.15 -7.63 10.11
C LYS A 27 -8.00 -8.20 10.94
N ILE A 28 -6.75 -7.88 10.59
CA ILE A 28 -5.57 -8.36 11.31
C ILE A 28 -5.58 -7.81 12.75
N LEU A 29 -5.77 -6.50 12.93
CA LEU A 29 -5.74 -5.91 14.26
C LEU A 29 -6.97 -6.30 15.10
N VAL A 30 -8.14 -6.51 14.48
CA VAL A 30 -9.31 -7.08 15.19
C VAL A 30 -9.02 -8.49 15.70
N ALA A 31 -8.33 -9.32 14.93
CA ALA A 31 -7.88 -10.63 15.39
C ALA A 31 -6.86 -10.57 16.54
N GLU A 32 -6.11 -9.45 16.66
CA GLU A 32 -5.21 -9.15 17.79
C GLU A 32 -5.95 -8.47 18.98
N GLY A 33 -7.29 -8.40 18.95
CA GLY A 33 -8.09 -7.88 20.06
C GLY A 33 -8.41 -6.38 19.99
N PHE A 34 -8.10 -5.69 18.89
CA PHE A 34 -8.53 -4.32 18.68
C PHE A 34 -10.04 -4.26 18.39
N GLN A 35 -10.72 -3.27 18.95
CA GLN A 35 -12.13 -3.02 18.66
C GLN A 35 -12.25 -2.13 17.41
N PRO A 36 -13.02 -2.54 16.37
CA PRO A 36 -13.19 -1.71 15.20
C PRO A 36 -14.11 -0.52 15.50
N LEU A 37 -13.70 0.67 15.05
CA LEU A 37 -14.49 1.89 15.07
C LEU A 37 -14.66 2.39 13.64
N ASN A 38 -15.77 2.02 13.03
CA ASN A 38 -16.08 2.39 11.67
C ASN A 38 -16.76 3.75 11.60
N LEU A 39 -16.24 4.62 10.75
CA LEU A 39 -16.79 5.94 10.52
C LEU A 39 -17.49 5.97 9.16
N GLU A 40 -18.79 6.13 9.18
CA GLU A 40 -19.57 6.35 7.97
C GLU A 40 -19.50 7.84 7.59
N LEU A 41 -18.63 8.15 6.66
CA LEU A 41 -18.48 9.51 6.16
C LEU A 41 -19.45 9.78 5.01
N SER A 42 -20.38 10.71 5.21
CA SER A 42 -21.28 11.16 4.16
C SER A 42 -20.53 11.84 3.02
N ARG A 43 -20.94 11.59 1.76
CA ARG A 43 -20.44 12.34 0.58
C ARG A 43 -20.93 13.78 0.55
N ASN A 44 -22.05 14.09 1.21
CA ASN A 44 -22.60 15.43 1.28
C ASN A 44 -21.71 16.31 2.17
N LYS A 45 -21.18 17.41 1.61
CA LYS A 45 -20.26 18.33 2.29
C LYS A 45 -20.83 18.92 3.58
N PHE A 46 -22.11 19.28 3.58
CA PHE A 46 -22.78 19.86 4.75
C PHE A 46 -22.95 18.81 5.88
N LYS A 47 -23.42 17.61 5.55
CA LYS A 47 -23.53 16.51 6.51
C LYS A 47 -22.13 16.13 7.08
N LYS A 48 -21.09 16.13 6.23
CA LYS A 48 -19.70 15.88 6.63
C LYS A 48 -19.21 16.96 7.60
N LEU A 49 -19.51 18.23 7.34
CA LEU A 49 -19.16 19.35 8.23
C LEU A 49 -19.88 19.24 9.57
N LEU A 50 -21.18 19.00 9.59
CA LEU A 50 -21.96 18.83 10.83
C LEU A 50 -21.46 17.63 11.63
N TYR A 51 -21.13 16.52 10.96
CA TYR A 51 -20.53 15.37 11.61
C TYR A 51 -19.17 15.71 12.23
N ALA A 52 -18.33 16.46 11.53
CA ALA A 52 -17.02 16.90 12.04
C ALA A 52 -17.14 17.83 13.26
N LEU A 53 -18.16 18.66 13.35
CA LEU A 53 -18.33 19.63 14.43
C LEU A 53 -19.04 19.05 15.65
N VAL A 54 -20.04 18.20 15.46
CA VAL A 54 -20.92 17.69 16.53
C VAL A 54 -20.88 16.17 16.65
N GLY A 55 -20.92 15.45 15.53
CA GLY A 55 -21.02 14.00 15.48
C GLY A 55 -19.83 13.31 16.12
N LEU A 56 -18.61 13.78 15.86
CA LEU A 56 -17.38 13.21 16.41
C LEU A 56 -17.32 13.28 17.94
N ASN A 57 -17.83 14.36 18.51
CA ASN A 57 -17.87 14.50 19.96
C ASN A 57 -18.74 13.40 20.61
N LYS A 58 -19.84 13.02 19.95
CA LYS A 58 -20.71 11.93 20.43
C LYS A 58 -20.06 10.56 20.29
N VAL A 59 -19.19 10.39 19.30
CA VAL A 59 -18.47 9.12 19.06
C VAL A 59 -17.50 8.81 20.21
N PHE A 60 -16.81 9.82 20.74
CA PHE A 60 -15.75 9.63 21.74
C PHE A 60 -16.15 9.93 23.18
N LYS A 61 -17.21 10.73 23.40
CA LYS A 61 -17.65 11.10 24.74
C LYS A 61 -18.05 9.86 25.56
N GLY A 62 -17.41 9.70 26.73
CA GLY A 62 -17.66 8.59 27.66
C GLY A 62 -17.03 7.26 27.23
N LYS A 63 -16.20 7.24 26.19
CA LYS A 63 -15.44 6.04 25.82
C LYS A 63 -14.11 5.99 26.57
N GLU A 64 -13.80 4.83 27.10
CA GLU A 64 -12.48 4.51 27.63
C GLU A 64 -11.67 3.85 26.51
N ILE A 65 -10.65 4.53 26.02
CA ILE A 65 -9.75 4.06 24.95
C ILE A 65 -8.33 4.36 25.43
N ASP A 66 -7.48 3.34 25.44
CA ASP A 66 -6.07 3.46 25.80
C ASP A 66 -5.20 3.75 24.58
N ASN A 67 -5.46 3.02 23.48
CA ASN A 67 -4.75 3.19 22.22
C ASN A 67 -5.73 3.25 21.04
N LEU A 68 -5.54 4.22 20.18
CA LEU A 68 -6.33 4.37 18.97
C LEU A 68 -5.43 4.37 17.75
N VAL A 69 -5.57 3.36 16.91
CA VAL A 69 -4.89 3.25 15.61
C VAL A 69 -5.77 3.84 14.52
N PHE A 70 -5.23 4.80 13.79
CA PHE A 70 -5.92 5.51 12.72
C PHE A 70 -5.27 5.23 11.36
N GLN A 71 -6.04 4.77 10.38
CA GLN A 71 -5.55 4.50 9.03
C GLN A 71 -5.62 5.77 8.16
N TYR A 72 -4.50 6.51 8.07
CA TYR A 72 -4.37 7.76 7.32
C TYR A 72 -4.06 7.50 5.83
N PRO A 73 -4.61 8.28 4.85
CA PRO A 73 -5.49 9.44 5.02
C PRO A 73 -6.99 9.09 4.99
N ILE A 74 -7.80 10.06 5.48
CA ILE A 74 -9.24 10.11 5.18
C ILE A 74 -9.58 11.20 4.16
N TYR A 75 -8.58 11.65 3.40
CA TYR A 75 -8.67 12.65 2.32
C TYR A 75 -9.27 14.00 2.72
N SER A 76 -9.14 14.41 3.99
CA SER A 76 -9.59 15.70 4.50
C SER A 76 -8.78 16.13 5.72
N ILE A 77 -7.87 17.09 5.52
CA ILE A 77 -7.07 17.70 6.59
C ILE A 77 -7.97 18.18 7.73
N PHE A 78 -9.02 18.97 7.40
CA PHE A 78 -9.95 19.48 8.39
C PHE A 78 -10.60 18.37 9.23
N LEU A 79 -11.09 17.32 8.58
CA LEU A 79 -11.75 16.23 9.29
C LEU A 79 -10.76 15.48 10.18
N THR A 80 -9.53 15.22 9.70
CA THR A 80 -8.48 14.58 10.49
C THR A 80 -8.14 15.39 11.74
N GLN A 81 -7.98 16.72 11.61
CA GLN A 81 -7.75 17.61 12.76
C GLN A 81 -8.91 17.56 13.76
N ARG A 82 -10.15 17.55 13.28
CA ARG A 82 -11.34 17.43 14.15
C ARG A 82 -11.40 16.09 14.87
N PHE A 83 -10.96 15.03 14.24
CA PHE A 83 -10.83 13.71 14.87
C PHE A 83 -9.83 13.73 16.00
N ILE A 84 -8.61 14.16 15.75
CA ILE A 84 -7.56 14.24 16.76
C ILE A 84 -8.03 15.10 17.94
N HIS A 85 -8.63 16.26 17.64
CA HIS A 85 -9.16 17.14 18.68
C HIS A 85 -10.24 16.44 19.54
N ALA A 86 -11.17 15.72 18.92
CA ALA A 86 -12.23 15.01 19.66
C ALA A 86 -11.66 13.87 20.52
N ILE A 87 -10.70 13.09 20.00
CA ILE A 87 -10.04 12.03 20.75
C ILE A 87 -9.31 12.62 21.97
N ARG A 88 -8.47 13.64 21.78
CA ARG A 88 -7.72 14.29 22.85
C ARG A 88 -8.62 14.95 23.90
N LYS A 89 -9.80 15.46 23.48
CA LYS A 89 -10.76 16.11 24.39
C LYS A 89 -11.53 15.13 25.25
N TYR A 90 -11.89 13.96 24.74
CA TYR A 90 -12.83 13.05 25.36
C TYR A 90 -12.23 11.73 25.84
N THR A 91 -10.97 11.45 25.49
CA THR A 91 -10.26 10.24 25.90
C THR A 91 -8.81 10.57 26.29
N HIS A 92 -8.15 9.62 26.95
CA HIS A 92 -6.70 9.68 27.22
C HIS A 92 -5.90 8.80 26.26
N ALA A 93 -6.49 8.43 25.12
CA ALA A 93 -5.89 7.50 24.16
C ALA A 93 -4.60 8.04 23.55
N LYS A 94 -3.58 7.18 23.48
CA LYS A 94 -2.46 7.39 22.56
C LYS A 94 -2.97 7.19 21.14
N ILE A 95 -2.59 8.08 20.22
CA ILE A 95 -3.05 8.10 18.83
C ILE A 95 -1.89 7.65 17.94
N TYR A 96 -2.07 6.54 17.26
CA TYR A 96 -1.11 6.00 16.29
C TYR A 96 -1.65 6.06 14.89
N PHE A 97 -0.85 6.55 13.95
CA PHE A 97 -1.23 6.53 12.54
C PHE A 97 -0.57 5.35 11.83
N ILE A 98 -1.36 4.65 11.00
CA ILE A 98 -0.81 3.80 9.93
C ILE A 98 -0.95 4.60 8.64
N ILE A 99 0.18 4.97 8.06
CA ILE A 99 0.23 5.75 6.83
C ILE A 99 -0.01 4.83 5.65
N HIS A 100 -1.05 5.10 4.84
CA HIS A 100 -1.26 4.46 3.53
C HIS A 100 -0.72 5.34 2.40
N ASP A 101 -0.86 6.66 2.55
CA ASP A 101 -0.35 7.63 1.58
C ASP A 101 0.03 8.93 2.29
N ILE A 102 1.03 9.63 1.76
CA ILE A 102 1.35 11.01 2.09
C ILE A 102 0.85 11.87 0.93
N GLU A 103 -0.24 12.60 1.16
CA GLU A 103 -0.94 13.33 0.09
C GLU A 103 -0.13 14.50 -0.44
N SER A 104 0.73 15.12 0.38
CA SER A 104 1.64 16.19 -0.06
C SER A 104 2.76 15.70 -0.99
N LEU A 105 3.05 14.41 -1.00
CA LEU A 105 3.97 13.78 -1.97
C LEU A 105 3.27 13.29 -3.24
N ARG A 106 1.94 13.22 -3.22
CA ARG A 106 1.11 12.64 -4.27
C ARG A 106 0.13 13.65 -4.85
N ALA A 107 -1.12 13.65 -4.39
CA ALA A 107 -2.21 14.45 -4.97
C ALA A 107 -2.06 15.96 -4.76
N TYR A 108 -1.32 16.39 -3.73
CA TYR A 108 -1.06 17.78 -3.41
C TYR A 108 0.43 18.13 -3.51
N LYS A 109 1.18 17.42 -4.36
CA LYS A 109 2.60 17.66 -4.60
C LYS A 109 2.84 19.14 -5.00
N GLY A 110 3.84 19.75 -4.35
CA GLY A 110 4.18 21.17 -4.55
C GLY A 110 3.28 22.17 -3.79
N ASN A 111 2.21 21.73 -3.13
CA ASN A 111 1.38 22.61 -2.30
C ASN A 111 1.96 22.72 -0.87
N GLN A 112 2.81 23.70 -0.65
CA GLN A 112 3.49 23.92 0.64
C GLN A 112 2.51 24.13 1.80
N ASN A 113 1.36 24.80 1.58
CA ASN A 113 0.37 25.01 2.65
C ASN A 113 -0.31 23.69 3.05
N TYR A 114 -0.59 22.82 2.09
CA TYR A 114 -1.11 21.49 2.37
C TYR A 114 -0.07 20.66 3.13
N GLN A 115 1.16 20.61 2.66
CA GLN A 115 2.27 19.89 3.30
C GLN A 115 2.47 20.34 4.75
N LYS A 116 2.53 21.65 5.01
CA LYS A 116 2.66 22.18 6.38
C LYS A 116 1.54 21.70 7.30
N LYS A 117 0.30 21.65 6.82
CA LYS A 117 -0.84 21.17 7.59
C LYS A 117 -0.79 19.67 7.82
N GLU A 118 -0.37 18.90 6.81
CA GLU A 118 -0.23 17.45 6.92
C GLU A 118 0.86 17.06 7.92
N LEU A 119 2.04 17.70 7.85
CA LEU A 119 3.13 17.48 8.83
C LEU A 119 2.74 17.89 10.25
N ALA A 120 1.97 18.97 10.41
CA ALA A 120 1.44 19.36 11.73
C ALA A 120 0.46 18.32 12.30
N ILE A 121 -0.33 17.66 11.45
CA ILE A 121 -1.18 16.54 11.87
C ILE A 121 -0.31 15.38 12.35
N PHE A 122 0.72 15.00 11.60
CA PHE A 122 1.63 13.92 11.98
C PHE A 122 2.28 14.17 13.33
N ASN A 123 2.81 15.38 13.57
CA ASN A 123 3.39 15.78 14.85
C ASN A 123 2.37 15.91 16.01
N SER A 124 1.07 15.79 15.75
CA SER A 124 0.03 15.77 16.80
C SER A 124 -0.37 14.36 17.25
N THR A 125 0.25 13.33 16.69
CA THR A 125 0.08 11.92 17.07
C THR A 125 1.08 11.50 18.13
N ASP A 126 0.95 10.30 18.68
CA ASP A 126 1.92 9.72 19.61
C ASP A 126 2.89 8.78 18.93
N GLY A 127 2.67 8.50 17.65
CA GLY A 127 3.57 7.71 16.81
C GLY A 127 2.92 7.31 15.50
N MET A 128 3.74 6.84 14.55
CA MET A 128 3.29 6.47 13.21
C MET A 128 3.97 5.20 12.72
N ILE A 129 3.22 4.41 11.96
CA ILE A 129 3.77 3.35 11.11
C ILE A 129 3.88 3.91 9.70
N VAL A 130 5.10 3.94 9.18
CA VAL A 130 5.45 4.43 7.84
C VAL A 130 5.84 3.26 6.95
N HIS A 131 5.92 3.46 5.63
CA HIS A 131 6.12 2.34 4.71
C HIS A 131 7.50 1.71 4.84
N ASN A 132 8.55 2.53 4.88
CA ASN A 132 9.95 2.11 4.76
C ASN A 132 10.91 3.24 5.16
N GLU A 133 12.20 2.94 5.13
CA GLU A 133 13.28 3.88 5.45
C GLU A 133 13.25 5.18 4.60
N ALA A 134 12.88 5.11 3.31
CA ALA A 134 12.85 6.29 2.45
C ALA A 134 11.75 7.28 2.89
N MET A 135 10.55 6.76 3.22
CA MET A 135 9.46 7.58 3.76
C MET A 135 9.80 8.10 5.16
N HIS A 136 10.38 7.28 6.02
CA HIS A 136 10.83 7.65 7.36
C HIS A 136 11.83 8.82 7.30
N ARG A 137 12.87 8.69 6.49
CA ARG A 137 13.89 9.73 6.29
C ARG A 137 13.28 11.03 5.79
N TRP A 138 12.43 10.96 4.76
CA TRP A 138 11.78 12.16 4.24
C TRP A 138 10.94 12.88 5.31
N LEU A 139 10.13 12.15 6.07
CA LEU A 139 9.33 12.73 7.15
C LEU A 139 10.20 13.40 8.22
N THR A 140 11.30 12.76 8.61
CA THR A 140 12.27 13.31 9.57
C THR A 140 12.90 14.60 9.04
N GLU A 141 13.32 14.62 7.78
CA GLU A 141 13.87 15.80 7.09
C GLU A 141 12.85 16.95 6.99
N GLN A 142 11.56 16.62 6.92
CA GLN A 142 10.48 17.62 6.94
C GLN A 142 10.05 18.05 8.36
N GLY A 143 10.73 17.58 9.40
CA GLY A 143 10.50 18.01 10.77
C GLY A 143 9.41 17.21 11.51
N VAL A 144 9.13 15.99 11.12
CA VAL A 144 8.34 15.06 11.93
C VAL A 144 9.22 14.50 13.03
N THR A 145 8.78 14.62 14.27
CA THR A 145 9.55 14.30 15.49
C THR A 145 8.95 13.18 16.34
N VAL A 146 7.73 12.74 16.02
CA VAL A 146 7.10 11.61 16.73
C VAL A 146 7.78 10.29 16.41
N PRO A 147 7.75 9.29 17.31
CA PRO A 147 8.24 7.95 17.03
C PRO A 147 7.64 7.38 15.74
N MET A 148 8.48 6.77 14.91
CA MET A 148 8.06 6.13 13.66
C MET A 148 8.62 4.71 13.60
N GLU A 149 7.76 3.76 13.26
CA GLU A 149 8.13 2.37 12.99
C GLU A 149 7.91 2.06 11.50
N GLU A 150 8.82 1.29 10.90
CA GLU A 150 8.73 0.92 9.50
C GLU A 150 7.92 -0.36 9.33
N LEU A 151 6.90 -0.31 8.45
CA LEU A 151 6.08 -1.47 8.11
C LEU A 151 6.87 -2.51 7.30
N GLY A 152 7.78 -2.03 6.43
CA GLY A 152 8.46 -2.84 5.44
C GLY A 152 7.58 -3.10 4.22
N ILE A 153 6.55 -3.92 4.37
CA ILE A 153 5.56 -4.19 3.31
C ILE A 153 4.16 -4.33 3.93
N PHE A 154 3.13 -3.93 3.19
CA PHE A 154 1.74 -4.13 3.61
C PHE A 154 1.38 -5.61 3.59
N ASP A 155 0.74 -6.09 4.65
CA ASP A 155 0.13 -7.41 4.67
C ASP A 155 -0.98 -7.52 3.62
N TYR A 156 -1.22 -8.72 3.14
CA TYR A 156 -2.26 -9.01 2.16
C TYR A 156 -2.94 -10.33 2.52
N LEU A 157 -4.15 -10.26 3.06
CA LEU A 157 -4.97 -11.42 3.38
C LEU A 157 -5.51 -12.04 2.08
N ASN A 158 -4.66 -12.81 1.42
CA ASN A 158 -5.00 -13.49 0.18
C ASN A 158 -5.88 -14.72 0.50
N PRO A 159 -7.16 -14.74 0.07
CA PRO A 159 -8.07 -15.85 0.36
C PRO A 159 -7.86 -17.05 -0.55
N ILE A 160 -7.08 -16.89 -1.63
CA ILE A 160 -6.82 -17.97 -2.59
C ILE A 160 -5.69 -18.85 -2.02
N PRO A 161 -5.88 -20.16 -1.93
CA PRO A 161 -4.81 -21.07 -1.52
C PRO A 161 -3.54 -20.91 -2.35
N GLU A 162 -2.40 -21.27 -1.79
CA GLU A 162 -1.16 -21.31 -2.56
C GLU A 162 -1.35 -22.18 -3.81
N GLN A 163 -0.98 -21.61 -4.94
CA GLN A 163 -1.10 -22.28 -6.23
C GLN A 163 0.28 -22.73 -6.68
N ASN A 164 0.34 -23.93 -7.27
CA ASN A 164 1.55 -24.32 -8.00
C ASN A 164 1.76 -23.33 -9.16
N GLN A 165 2.74 -22.45 -8.99
CA GLN A 165 3.13 -21.56 -10.06
C GLN A 165 3.80 -22.38 -11.18
N PRO A 166 3.59 -22.00 -12.46
CA PRO A 166 4.23 -22.67 -13.58
C PRO A 166 5.75 -22.61 -13.45
N SER A 167 6.43 -23.48 -14.20
CA SER A 167 7.88 -23.36 -14.42
C SER A 167 8.18 -22.01 -15.06
N TYR A 168 9.40 -21.53 -14.90
CA TYR A 168 9.85 -20.27 -15.47
C TYR A 168 9.62 -20.20 -16.99
N ASP A 169 8.76 -19.28 -17.43
CA ASP A 169 8.32 -19.14 -18.82
C ASP A 169 8.46 -17.69 -19.35
N TYR A 170 9.24 -16.86 -18.68
CA TYR A 170 9.46 -15.43 -19.00
C TYR A 170 8.19 -14.58 -19.00
N SER A 171 7.10 -15.08 -18.45
CA SER A 171 5.84 -14.35 -18.38
C SER A 171 5.83 -13.36 -17.23
N VAL A 172 5.19 -12.21 -17.47
CA VAL A 172 5.03 -11.15 -16.49
C VAL A 172 3.54 -10.81 -16.35
N CYS A 173 3.07 -10.45 -15.18
CA CYS A 173 1.76 -9.85 -15.02
C CYS A 173 1.85 -8.42 -14.51
N PHE A 174 0.89 -7.58 -14.89
CA PHE A 174 0.68 -6.25 -14.37
C PHE A 174 -0.76 -6.10 -13.90
N ALA A 175 -0.97 -5.71 -12.64
CA ALA A 175 -2.29 -5.47 -12.08
C ALA A 175 -2.38 -4.05 -11.50
N GLY A 176 -3.39 -3.28 -11.92
CA GLY A 176 -3.60 -1.93 -11.43
C GLY A 176 -4.55 -1.10 -12.29
N ASN A 177 -4.62 0.20 -12.01
CA ASN A 177 -5.36 1.13 -12.85
C ASN A 177 -4.56 1.39 -14.14
N LEU A 178 -5.08 0.92 -15.27
CA LEU A 178 -4.38 0.96 -16.55
C LEU A 178 -4.28 2.38 -17.14
N LYS A 179 -5.12 3.32 -16.67
CA LYS A 179 -5.02 4.74 -17.04
C LYS A 179 -3.69 5.36 -16.62
N SER A 180 -3.08 4.89 -15.53
CA SER A 180 -1.77 5.37 -15.04
C SER A 180 -0.61 4.45 -15.45
N ALA A 181 -0.78 3.68 -16.51
CA ALA A 181 0.18 2.70 -16.99
C ALA A 181 0.37 2.80 -18.52
N GLY A 182 0.55 4.02 -19.02
CA GLY A 182 0.74 4.28 -20.46
C GLY A 182 1.99 3.63 -21.04
N PHE A 183 2.97 3.26 -20.21
CA PHE A 183 4.12 2.45 -20.62
C PHE A 183 3.71 1.11 -21.27
N LEU A 184 2.55 0.54 -20.90
CA LEU A 184 2.05 -0.72 -21.46
C LEU A 184 1.83 -0.67 -22.98
N GLN A 185 1.46 0.50 -23.50
CA GLN A 185 1.26 0.71 -24.94
C GLN A 185 2.58 0.85 -25.72
N LYS A 186 3.70 0.99 -25.01
CA LYS A 186 5.04 1.20 -25.59
C LYS A 186 5.94 -0.02 -25.42
N LEU A 187 5.62 -0.92 -24.48
CA LEU A 187 6.43 -2.08 -24.16
C LEU A 187 6.38 -3.12 -25.30
N LYS A 188 7.54 -3.45 -25.85
CA LYS A 188 7.68 -4.43 -26.93
C LYS A 188 8.39 -5.67 -26.39
N LEU A 189 7.71 -6.81 -26.46
CA LEU A 189 8.24 -8.11 -26.10
C LEU A 189 8.26 -9.00 -27.33
N LYS A 190 9.38 -9.69 -27.60
CA LYS A 190 9.53 -10.58 -28.74
C LYS A 190 9.20 -12.04 -28.37
N GLN A 191 9.67 -12.49 -27.21
CA GLN A 191 9.52 -13.88 -26.73
C GLN A 191 8.70 -13.97 -25.44
N GLY A 192 8.79 -12.97 -24.55
CA GLY A 192 8.01 -12.91 -23.34
C GLY A 192 6.54 -12.52 -23.59
N ARG A 193 5.70 -12.65 -22.57
CA ARG A 193 4.34 -12.12 -22.58
C ARG A 193 4.06 -11.31 -21.31
N LEU A 194 3.24 -10.29 -21.43
CA LEU A 194 2.73 -9.50 -20.32
C LEU A 194 1.21 -9.62 -20.25
N ASP A 195 0.70 -10.21 -19.18
CA ASP A 195 -0.72 -10.31 -18.92
C ASP A 195 -1.16 -9.14 -18.03
N VAL A 196 -2.18 -8.37 -18.48
CA VAL A 196 -2.56 -7.09 -17.88
C VAL A 196 -3.96 -7.17 -17.30
N PHE A 197 -4.10 -6.75 -16.04
CA PHE A 197 -5.34 -6.81 -15.26
C PHE A 197 -5.71 -5.43 -14.72
N GLY A 198 -6.96 -5.03 -14.86
CA GLY A 198 -7.46 -3.81 -14.21
C GLY A 198 -8.46 -3.00 -15.00
N PRO A 199 -8.98 -1.92 -14.41
CA PRO A 199 -9.90 -1.00 -15.08
C PRO A 199 -9.16 -0.06 -16.03
N ASN A 200 -9.93 0.58 -16.94
CA ASN A 200 -9.44 1.58 -17.90
C ASN A 200 -8.39 1.02 -18.88
N GLN A 201 -8.71 -0.14 -19.48
CA GLN A 201 -7.88 -0.70 -20.56
C GLN A 201 -7.72 0.30 -21.70
N ALA A 202 -6.58 0.25 -22.38
CA ALA A 202 -6.37 0.98 -23.62
C ALA A 202 -7.11 0.30 -24.78
N ASP A 203 -7.38 1.04 -25.87
CA ASP A 203 -8.04 0.51 -27.06
C ASP A 203 -7.18 -0.57 -27.73
N GLU A 204 -5.85 -0.40 -27.72
CA GLU A 204 -4.89 -1.33 -28.32
C GLU A 204 -3.66 -1.49 -27.44
N TYR A 205 -3.09 -2.68 -27.44
CA TYR A 205 -1.81 -3.02 -26.83
C TYR A 205 -0.85 -3.63 -27.89
N PRO A 206 0.47 -3.49 -27.68
CA PRO A 206 1.45 -4.18 -28.52
C PRO A 206 1.30 -5.71 -28.50
N VAL A 207 1.87 -6.36 -29.49
CA VAL A 207 1.96 -7.83 -29.53
C VAL A 207 2.60 -8.35 -28.24
N ASN A 208 2.06 -9.44 -27.69
CA ASN A 208 2.47 -10.06 -26.42
C ASN A 208 2.11 -9.27 -25.13
N VAL A 209 1.33 -8.20 -25.23
CA VAL A 209 0.69 -7.53 -24.09
C VAL A 209 -0.82 -7.84 -24.13
N ASN A 210 -1.31 -8.66 -23.20
CA ASN A 210 -2.63 -9.28 -23.28
C ASN A 210 -3.52 -8.78 -22.14
N TYR A 211 -4.62 -8.13 -22.46
CA TYR A 211 -5.61 -7.77 -21.45
C TYR A 211 -6.41 -8.98 -20.99
N GLN A 212 -6.41 -9.24 -19.70
CA GLN A 212 -7.02 -10.41 -19.05
C GLN A 212 -8.29 -10.08 -18.27
N GLY A 213 -8.67 -8.79 -18.19
CA GLY A 213 -9.91 -8.37 -17.53
C GLY A 213 -9.72 -7.67 -16.18
N LEU A 214 -10.87 -7.39 -15.55
CA LEU A 214 -10.99 -6.75 -14.25
C LEU A 214 -11.60 -7.72 -13.24
N TYR A 215 -10.89 -7.98 -12.17
CA TYR A 215 -11.33 -8.87 -11.09
C TYR A 215 -11.35 -8.15 -9.73
N PRO A 216 -12.26 -8.51 -8.81
CA PRO A 216 -12.20 -8.06 -7.43
C PRO A 216 -10.85 -8.45 -6.78
N ALA A 217 -10.34 -7.61 -5.87
CA ALA A 217 -9.03 -7.79 -5.26
C ALA A 217 -8.85 -9.18 -4.59
N ASP A 218 -9.91 -9.73 -3.97
CA ASP A 218 -9.88 -11.06 -3.34
C ASP A 218 -9.94 -12.24 -4.36
N GLN A 219 -10.31 -11.98 -5.61
CA GLN A 219 -10.36 -13.00 -6.67
C GLN A 219 -9.17 -12.92 -7.63
N LEU A 220 -8.59 -11.73 -7.80
CA LEU A 220 -7.50 -11.48 -8.74
C LEU A 220 -6.32 -12.46 -8.58
N PRO A 221 -5.88 -12.83 -7.36
CA PRO A 221 -4.78 -13.79 -7.18
C PRO A 221 -4.99 -15.13 -7.90
N LYS A 222 -6.25 -15.56 -8.08
CA LYS A 222 -6.58 -16.81 -8.80
C LYS A 222 -6.14 -16.80 -10.27
N TYR A 223 -6.08 -15.61 -10.85
CA TYR A 223 -5.79 -15.43 -12.29
C TYR A 223 -4.33 -15.08 -12.58
N LEU A 224 -3.54 -14.79 -11.54
CA LEU A 224 -2.11 -14.50 -11.69
C LEU A 224 -1.34 -15.81 -11.84
N LYS A 225 -0.91 -16.13 -13.08
CA LYS A 225 -0.24 -17.37 -13.46
C LYS A 225 1.10 -17.11 -14.15
N ASN A 226 1.73 -16.00 -13.83
CA ASN A 226 2.93 -15.51 -14.48
C ASN A 226 4.15 -15.73 -13.59
N SER A 227 5.32 -15.82 -14.21
CA SER A 227 6.59 -15.96 -13.50
C SER A 227 6.93 -14.75 -12.64
N PHE A 228 6.58 -13.54 -13.09
CA PHE A 228 6.84 -12.30 -12.34
C PHE A 228 5.63 -11.37 -12.30
N GLY A 229 5.54 -10.56 -11.25
CA GLY A 229 4.64 -9.42 -11.14
C GLY A 229 5.37 -8.09 -11.32
N LEU A 230 4.91 -7.24 -12.25
CA LEU A 230 5.53 -5.94 -12.53
C LEU A 230 4.94 -4.83 -11.65
N VAL A 231 5.81 -4.13 -10.94
CA VAL A 231 5.50 -2.95 -10.15
C VAL A 231 6.11 -1.72 -10.82
N TRP A 232 5.32 -1.07 -11.65
CA TRP A 232 5.68 0.12 -12.44
C TRP A 232 4.52 1.10 -12.48
N ASN A 233 4.81 2.39 -12.78
CA ASN A 233 3.77 3.41 -12.91
C ASN A 233 4.25 4.54 -13.84
N GLY A 234 3.32 5.12 -14.61
CA GLY A 234 3.59 6.23 -15.52
C GLY A 234 3.54 5.85 -16.99
N ASP A 235 4.08 6.73 -17.84
CA ASP A 235 4.02 6.60 -19.29
C ASP A 235 5.34 6.20 -19.94
N LEU A 236 6.44 6.22 -19.19
CA LEU A 236 7.78 5.96 -19.70
C LEU A 236 8.24 4.54 -19.37
N LEU A 237 9.04 3.97 -20.27
CA LEU A 237 9.74 2.71 -20.06
C LEU A 237 11.04 2.89 -19.26
N THR A 238 11.67 4.06 -19.38
CA THR A 238 13.00 4.37 -18.79
C THR A 238 12.95 4.76 -17.32
N LYS A 239 11.77 5.03 -16.77
CA LYS A 239 11.56 5.39 -15.35
C LYS A 239 10.08 5.37 -15.01
N CYS A 240 9.74 5.25 -13.74
CA CYS A 240 8.42 5.61 -13.26
C CYS A 240 8.28 7.13 -13.24
N ASP A 241 7.21 7.66 -13.84
CA ASP A 241 6.99 9.11 -14.04
C ASP A 241 5.57 9.53 -13.66
N GLY A 242 5.33 10.86 -13.67
CA GLY A 242 4.12 11.47 -13.13
C GLY A 242 4.06 11.39 -11.60
N ASP A 243 3.05 12.02 -11.00
CA ASP A 243 2.95 12.14 -9.54
C ASP A 243 2.95 10.77 -8.82
N PHE A 244 2.24 9.79 -9.38
CA PHE A 244 2.19 8.44 -8.83
C PHE A 244 3.47 7.64 -9.05
N GLY A 245 4.14 7.82 -10.21
CA GLY A 245 5.39 7.15 -10.51
C GLY A 245 6.54 7.69 -9.65
N GLU A 246 6.64 9.01 -9.50
CA GLU A 246 7.65 9.64 -8.65
C GLU A 246 7.43 9.32 -7.15
N TYR A 247 6.16 9.17 -6.73
CA TYR A 247 5.82 8.75 -5.37
C TYR A 247 6.34 7.36 -5.02
N MET A 248 6.61 6.49 -6.01
CA MET A 248 7.22 5.18 -5.77
C MET A 248 8.60 5.24 -5.11
N GLN A 249 9.27 6.38 -5.14
CA GLN A 249 10.53 6.59 -4.41
C GLN A 249 10.35 6.63 -2.88
N TYR A 250 9.10 6.68 -2.40
CA TYR A 250 8.77 6.77 -0.97
C TYR A 250 7.84 5.68 -0.50
N ASN A 251 6.93 5.22 -1.36
CA ASN A 251 5.89 4.27 -0.92
C ASN A 251 6.27 2.81 -1.13
N MET A 252 5.48 1.93 -0.51
CA MET A 252 5.44 0.49 -0.78
C MET A 252 4.13 0.18 -1.50
N PRO A 253 4.13 0.02 -2.84
CA PRO A 253 2.92 -0.21 -3.61
C PRO A 253 2.21 -1.50 -3.22
N HIS A 254 0.91 -1.46 -2.99
CA HIS A 254 0.13 -2.62 -2.55
C HIS A 254 0.10 -3.78 -3.56
N LYS A 255 0.41 -3.51 -4.85
CA LYS A 255 0.59 -4.57 -5.87
C LYS A 255 1.81 -5.47 -5.59
N THR A 256 2.84 -4.95 -4.90
CA THR A 256 3.96 -5.77 -4.42
C THR A 256 3.47 -6.87 -3.49
N SER A 257 2.63 -6.49 -2.52
CA SER A 257 1.99 -7.45 -1.58
C SER A 257 1.07 -8.44 -2.29
N LEU A 258 0.32 -7.99 -3.29
CA LEU A 258 -0.54 -8.85 -4.11
C LEU A 258 0.28 -9.98 -4.77
N TYR A 259 1.37 -9.63 -5.44
CA TYR A 259 2.20 -10.62 -6.13
C TYR A 259 2.89 -11.55 -5.14
N LEU A 260 3.58 -11.01 -4.14
CA LEU A 260 4.28 -11.82 -3.13
C LEU A 260 3.33 -12.69 -2.33
N SER A 261 2.12 -12.22 -1.98
CA SER A 261 1.10 -13.06 -1.32
C SER A 261 0.57 -14.19 -2.19
N SER A 262 0.81 -14.11 -3.51
CA SER A 262 0.51 -15.15 -4.49
C SER A 262 1.72 -16.04 -4.79
N GLY A 263 2.86 -15.85 -4.11
CA GLY A 263 4.10 -16.59 -4.35
C GLY A 263 4.80 -16.21 -5.66
N ILE A 264 4.50 -15.01 -6.20
CA ILE A 264 5.03 -14.53 -7.46
C ILE A 264 6.15 -13.52 -7.17
N PRO A 265 7.40 -13.78 -7.64
CA PRO A 265 8.49 -12.83 -7.60
C PRO A 265 8.16 -11.50 -8.30
N VAL A 266 8.83 -10.42 -7.90
CA VAL A 266 8.49 -9.06 -8.33
C VAL A 266 9.58 -8.41 -9.18
N ILE A 267 9.17 -7.70 -10.23
CA ILE A 267 10.01 -6.76 -10.96
C ILE A 267 9.61 -5.36 -10.54
N VAL A 268 10.56 -4.56 -10.08
CA VAL A 268 10.31 -3.22 -9.57
C VAL A 268 11.28 -2.21 -10.18
N TRP A 269 10.85 -0.93 -10.26
CA TRP A 269 11.77 0.14 -10.63
C TRP A 269 12.88 0.29 -9.58
N LYS A 270 14.16 0.32 -10.02
CA LYS A 270 15.33 0.34 -9.13
C LYS A 270 15.38 1.54 -8.17
N LYS A 271 14.81 2.69 -8.59
CA LYS A 271 14.72 3.88 -7.73
C LYS A 271 13.47 3.88 -6.85
N ALA A 272 12.59 2.90 -6.92
CA ALA A 272 11.48 2.77 -6.00
C ALA A 272 11.96 2.35 -4.62
N ALA A 273 11.34 2.88 -3.56
CA ALA A 273 11.66 2.51 -2.18
C ALA A 273 11.47 1.01 -1.92
N ALA A 274 10.57 0.37 -2.66
CA ALA A 274 10.34 -1.06 -2.61
C ALA A 274 11.53 -1.90 -3.11
N ALA A 275 12.42 -1.35 -3.93
CA ALA A 275 13.55 -2.09 -4.51
C ALA A 275 14.44 -2.72 -3.44
N LYS A 276 14.74 -1.96 -2.38
CA LYS A 276 15.53 -2.47 -1.24
C LYS A 276 14.90 -3.73 -0.63
N PHE A 277 13.60 -3.72 -0.37
CA PHE A 277 12.89 -4.89 0.19
C PHE A 277 12.98 -6.10 -0.75
N ILE A 278 12.81 -5.88 -2.06
CA ILE A 278 12.85 -6.95 -3.07
C ILE A 278 14.24 -7.58 -3.15
N GLU A 279 15.30 -6.77 -3.16
CA GLU A 279 16.70 -7.22 -3.25
C GLU A 279 17.15 -7.89 -1.96
N ASP A 280 16.91 -7.28 -0.80
CA ASP A 280 17.32 -7.82 0.52
C ASP A 280 16.68 -9.18 0.82
N ASN A 281 15.42 -9.41 0.39
CA ASN A 281 14.72 -10.67 0.58
C ASN A 281 14.90 -11.64 -0.60
N GLN A 282 15.59 -11.26 -1.66
CA GLN A 282 15.75 -12.05 -2.89
C GLN A 282 14.40 -12.59 -3.41
N VAL A 283 13.42 -11.69 -3.54
CA VAL A 283 12.05 -12.02 -4.01
C VAL A 283 11.76 -11.44 -5.39
N GLY A 284 12.80 -11.15 -6.17
CA GLY A 284 12.67 -10.58 -7.50
C GLY A 284 13.87 -9.73 -7.90
N ILE A 285 13.66 -8.83 -8.84
CA ILE A 285 14.70 -7.96 -9.41
C ILE A 285 14.27 -6.49 -9.46
N ALA A 286 15.27 -5.60 -9.34
CA ALA A 286 15.12 -4.18 -9.58
C ALA A 286 15.69 -3.80 -10.95
N VAL A 287 14.93 -3.05 -11.76
CA VAL A 287 15.28 -2.68 -13.13
C VAL A 287 15.29 -1.17 -13.31
N ASP A 288 16.24 -0.64 -14.06
CA ASP A 288 16.31 0.80 -14.37
C ASP A 288 15.39 1.16 -15.54
N ASP A 289 15.30 0.29 -16.56
CA ASP A 289 14.63 0.53 -17.82
C ASP A 289 13.86 -0.73 -18.28
N LEU A 290 12.59 -0.56 -18.62
CA LEU A 290 11.77 -1.66 -19.15
C LEU A 290 12.08 -2.02 -20.59
N ASN A 291 12.84 -1.19 -21.33
CA ASN A 291 13.34 -1.58 -22.65
C ASN A 291 14.29 -2.80 -22.58
N ASP A 292 14.95 -3.00 -21.44
CA ASP A 292 15.86 -4.12 -21.20
C ASP A 292 15.15 -5.33 -20.57
N LEU A 293 13.84 -5.23 -20.29
CA LEU A 293 13.10 -6.24 -19.51
C LEU A 293 13.26 -7.66 -20.09
N GLU A 294 13.08 -7.84 -21.40
CA GLU A 294 13.18 -9.15 -22.02
C GLU A 294 14.60 -9.74 -21.92
N GLN A 295 15.62 -8.89 -22.13
CA GLN A 295 17.02 -9.30 -21.97
C GLN A 295 17.34 -9.69 -20.52
N LEU A 296 16.79 -8.97 -19.54
CA LEU A 296 16.97 -9.27 -18.13
C LEU A 296 16.31 -10.60 -17.77
N LEU A 297 15.07 -10.83 -18.22
CA LEU A 297 14.37 -12.09 -18.01
C LEU A 297 15.15 -13.27 -18.59
N THR A 298 15.69 -13.16 -19.80
CA THR A 298 16.45 -14.26 -20.43
C THR A 298 17.79 -14.55 -19.76
N LYS A 299 18.33 -13.61 -18.97
CA LYS A 299 19.56 -13.82 -18.17
C LYS A 299 19.30 -14.53 -16.84
N ILE A 300 18.07 -14.53 -16.34
CA ILE A 300 17.70 -15.28 -15.15
C ILE A 300 17.61 -16.75 -15.52
N ASP A 301 18.47 -17.57 -14.93
CA ASP A 301 18.39 -19.01 -15.11
C ASP A 301 17.32 -19.65 -14.19
N HIS A 302 17.04 -20.94 -14.42
CA HIS A 302 16.04 -21.66 -13.61
C HIS A 302 16.39 -21.71 -12.13
N GLN A 303 17.68 -21.82 -11.78
CA GLN A 303 18.11 -21.88 -10.38
C GLN A 303 17.84 -20.55 -9.67
N GLN A 304 18.21 -19.45 -10.30
CA GLN A 304 17.96 -18.11 -9.75
C GLN A 304 16.46 -17.82 -9.62
N TYR A 305 15.65 -18.21 -10.61
CA TYR A 305 14.20 -18.06 -10.54
C TYR A 305 13.58 -18.87 -9.37
N GLU A 306 14.01 -20.13 -9.17
CA GLU A 306 13.52 -20.95 -8.07
C GLU A 306 13.88 -20.37 -6.68
N ILE A 307 15.04 -19.70 -6.55
CA ILE A 307 15.38 -18.95 -5.33
C ILE A 307 14.35 -17.82 -5.09
N PHE A 308 14.10 -16.99 -6.09
CA PHE A 308 13.12 -15.91 -5.97
C PHE A 308 11.73 -16.43 -5.62
N LYS A 309 11.31 -17.50 -6.27
CA LYS A 309 10.00 -18.13 -6.05
C LYS A 309 9.88 -18.69 -4.63
N GLN A 310 10.88 -19.45 -4.17
CA GLN A 310 10.88 -20.02 -2.82
C GLN A 310 10.83 -18.91 -1.76
N ASN A 311 11.66 -17.88 -1.89
CA ASN A 311 11.64 -16.75 -0.99
C ASN A 311 10.29 -16.00 -1.01
N SER A 312 9.68 -15.85 -2.21
CA SER A 312 8.35 -15.25 -2.34
C SER A 312 7.28 -16.07 -1.63
N LEU A 313 7.38 -17.40 -1.61
CA LEU A 313 6.48 -18.27 -0.84
C LEU A 313 6.66 -18.08 0.66
N GLU A 314 7.88 -17.91 1.16
CA GLU A 314 8.10 -17.62 2.59
C GLU A 314 7.53 -16.25 2.97
N ILE A 315 7.76 -15.22 2.17
CA ILE A 315 7.14 -13.89 2.38
C ILE A 315 5.61 -13.98 2.28
N SER A 316 5.07 -14.79 1.36
CA SER A 316 3.62 -15.04 1.24
C SER A 316 2.99 -15.48 2.56
N LYS A 317 3.61 -16.41 3.25
CA LYS A 317 3.13 -16.89 4.56
C LYS A 317 3.05 -15.77 5.59
N LEU A 318 4.05 -14.90 5.64
CA LEU A 318 4.08 -13.74 6.54
C LEU A 318 2.98 -12.73 6.19
N LEU A 319 2.83 -12.38 4.89
CA LEU A 319 1.82 -11.46 4.41
C LEU A 319 0.38 -11.92 4.71
N ARG A 320 0.12 -13.20 4.47
CA ARG A 320 -1.20 -13.82 4.69
C ARG A 320 -1.60 -13.89 6.17
N ASN A 321 -0.61 -13.90 7.06
CA ASN A 321 -0.82 -13.96 8.51
C ASN A 321 -0.84 -12.59 9.20
N GLY A 322 -0.61 -11.49 8.48
CA GLY A 322 -0.58 -10.15 9.05
C GLY A 322 0.66 -9.86 9.88
N SER A 323 1.78 -10.54 9.59
CA SER A 323 2.97 -10.52 10.44
C SER A 323 3.64 -9.15 10.49
N PHE A 324 3.59 -8.38 9.39
CA PHE A 324 4.25 -7.08 9.29
C PHE A 324 3.56 -6.02 10.14
N VAL A 325 2.24 -5.85 10.00
CA VAL A 325 1.50 -4.84 10.78
C VAL A 325 1.44 -5.21 12.26
N LYS A 326 1.35 -6.50 12.60
CA LYS A 326 1.40 -6.96 14.00
C LYS A 326 2.73 -6.57 14.65
N LYS A 327 3.85 -6.86 13.99
CA LYS A 327 5.17 -6.49 14.47
C LYS A 327 5.31 -4.98 14.60
N ALA A 328 4.95 -4.22 13.56
CA ALA A 328 5.10 -2.77 13.56
C ALA A 328 4.28 -2.09 14.64
N ILE A 329 3.01 -2.46 14.84
CA ILE A 329 2.18 -1.86 15.88
C ILE A 329 2.66 -2.23 17.29
N HIS A 330 3.12 -3.46 17.48
CA HIS A 330 3.67 -3.90 18.76
C HIS A 330 4.94 -3.10 19.13
N ASN A 331 5.90 -2.99 18.20
CA ASN A 331 7.14 -2.24 18.40
C ASN A 331 6.85 -0.76 18.70
N LEU A 332 5.96 -0.13 17.90
CA LEU A 332 5.60 1.27 18.09
C LEU A 332 4.95 1.51 19.47
N MET A 333 4.04 0.63 19.88
CA MET A 333 3.40 0.73 21.21
C MET A 333 4.39 0.52 22.34
N GLN A 334 5.39 -0.35 22.18
CA GLN A 334 6.46 -0.52 23.17
C GLN A 334 7.36 0.71 23.27
N GLN A 335 7.76 1.30 22.13
CA GLN A 335 8.58 2.52 22.12
C GLN A 335 7.90 3.71 22.81
N THR A 336 6.58 3.71 22.86
CA THR A 336 5.77 4.81 23.40
C THR A 336 5.10 4.45 24.72
N ALA A 337 5.48 3.36 25.38
CA ALA A 337 4.81 2.84 26.61
C ALA A 337 5.01 3.73 27.85
N ASP A 338 6.03 4.61 27.85
CA ASP A 338 6.42 5.48 28.98
C ASP A 338 5.52 6.71 29.17
#